data_0360a30e0fc599783830d28560e4bf55
#
_entry.id   0360a30e0fc599783830d28560e4bf55
#
_cell.length_a   1.000
_cell.length_b   1.000
_cell.length_c   1.000
_cell.angle_alpha   90.00
_cell.angle_beta   90.00
_cell.angle_gamma   90.00
#
_symmetry.space_group_name_H-M   'P 1'
#
loop_
_entity.id
_entity.type
_entity.pdbx_description
1 polymer ?
#
loop_
_entity_poly.entity_id
_entity_poly.type
_entity_poly.pdbx_seq_one_letter_code
_entity_poly.pdbx_strand_id
1 'polypeptide(L)'
;ERGAGLSQFLIPMDAPGVTIRPIIDMAGEHHFNEVFFDDVLLPEWAMVGTRGQGWAQATAELALERSGPERYLSSHVLMTALIDAAGPDPEPQIKGLIGELTAELWTLRQMSLSTAAKLAAGEDPMVEASMVKDMGNSFEQSLPQRVQALVDCPSTRNDDLARLMRALLIAAPSFSL
;
A
#
# COMPACT_ATOMS: atom_id res chain seq x y z
N GLU A 1 17.69 -0.96 26.04
CA GLU A 1 17.19 -1.57 24.80
C GLU A 1 16.31 -0.58 24.05
N ARG A 2 16.44 -0.53 22.71
CA ARG A 2 15.60 0.32 21.84
C ARG A 2 14.14 -0.13 21.96
N GLY A 3 13.21 0.78 22.29
CA GLY A 3 11.80 0.47 22.46
C GLY A 3 11.37 -0.04 23.84
N ALA A 4 12.29 -0.24 24.77
CA ALA A 4 11.93 -0.59 26.14
C ALA A 4 11.12 0.55 26.79
N GLY A 5 10.01 0.19 27.43
CA GLY A 5 9.13 1.15 28.10
C GLY A 5 8.03 1.78 27.22
N LEU A 6 7.96 1.48 25.93
CA LEU A 6 6.84 1.88 25.08
C LEU A 6 5.60 1.05 25.38
N SER A 7 4.44 1.69 25.35
CA SER A 7 3.13 1.03 25.48
C SER A 7 2.16 1.58 24.45
N GLN A 8 1.22 0.76 24.01
CA GLN A 8 0.16 1.18 23.07
C GLN A 8 -1.14 1.46 23.82
N PHE A 9 -1.91 2.41 23.31
CA PHE A 9 -3.21 2.80 23.86
C PHE A 9 -4.25 2.94 22.75
N LEU A 10 -5.48 2.53 23.05
CA LEU A 10 -6.64 2.85 22.25
C LEU A 10 -7.22 4.16 22.77
N ILE A 11 -7.24 5.17 21.90
CA ILE A 11 -7.72 6.51 22.25
C ILE A 11 -9.00 6.76 21.46
N PRO A 12 -10.16 6.98 22.11
CA PRO A 12 -11.36 7.44 21.41
C PRO A 12 -11.07 8.80 20.75
N MET A 13 -11.42 8.93 19.49
CA MET A 13 -11.12 10.14 18.71
C MET A 13 -11.94 11.36 19.16
N ASP A 14 -13.00 11.15 19.94
CA ASP A 14 -13.84 12.15 20.56
C ASP A 14 -13.49 12.39 22.05
N ALA A 15 -12.39 11.81 22.53
CA ALA A 15 -11.95 12.02 23.92
C ALA A 15 -11.61 13.50 24.17
N PRO A 16 -11.95 14.05 25.36
CA PRO A 16 -11.54 15.39 25.73
C PRO A 16 -10.03 15.55 25.64
N GLY A 17 -9.58 16.62 25.00
CA GLY A 17 -8.16 16.90 24.75
C GLY A 17 -7.63 16.35 23.42
N VAL A 18 -8.42 15.60 22.64
CA VAL A 18 -8.05 15.18 21.29
C VAL A 18 -8.54 16.23 20.29
N THR A 19 -7.63 16.72 19.45
CA THR A 19 -7.95 17.60 18.32
C THR A 19 -7.43 16.98 17.04
N ILE A 20 -8.31 16.88 16.03
CA ILE A 20 -8.00 16.31 14.72
C ILE A 20 -8.11 17.38 13.67
N ARG A 21 -7.09 17.50 12.81
CA ARG A 21 -7.08 18.40 11.64
C ARG A 21 -6.79 17.60 10.39
N PRO A 22 -7.60 17.73 9.33
CA PRO A 22 -7.36 17.03 8.07
C PRO A 22 -6.09 17.55 7.39
N ILE A 23 -5.31 16.66 6.81
CA ILE A 23 -4.23 16.97 5.88
C ILE A 23 -4.72 16.61 4.48
N ILE A 24 -4.75 17.60 3.60
CA ILE A 24 -5.09 17.38 2.19
C ILE A 24 -3.81 17.04 1.44
N ASP A 25 -3.81 15.91 0.75
CA ASP A 25 -2.66 15.42 -0.01
C ASP A 25 -2.52 16.10 -1.39
N MET A 26 -1.51 15.69 -2.16
CA MET A 26 -1.24 16.24 -3.49
C MET A 26 -2.34 15.93 -4.53
N ALA A 27 -3.15 14.89 -4.29
CA ALA A 27 -4.30 14.54 -5.14
C ALA A 27 -5.55 15.38 -4.80
N GLY A 28 -5.50 16.16 -3.73
CA GLY A 28 -6.64 16.91 -3.20
C GLY A 28 -7.56 16.09 -2.32
N GLU A 29 -7.11 14.89 -1.91
CA GLU A 29 -7.88 13.94 -1.11
C GLU A 29 -7.49 14.03 0.37
N HIS A 30 -8.40 13.55 1.22
CA HIS A 30 -8.22 13.55 2.67
C HIS A 30 -7.97 12.10 3.16
N HIS A 31 -6.70 11.70 3.21
CA HIS A 31 -6.28 10.38 3.71
C HIS A 31 -5.56 10.43 5.05
N PHE A 32 -5.06 11.62 5.45
CA PHE A 32 -4.24 11.80 6.63
C PHE A 32 -4.82 12.87 7.54
N ASN A 33 -4.50 12.75 8.83
CA ASN A 33 -4.83 13.72 9.85
C ASN A 33 -3.61 14.07 10.69
N GLU A 34 -3.55 15.32 11.10
CA GLU A 34 -2.74 15.77 12.21
C GLU A 34 -3.56 15.61 13.48
N VAL A 35 -3.03 14.90 14.49
CA VAL A 35 -3.73 14.64 15.74
C VAL A 35 -2.94 15.22 16.89
N PHE A 36 -3.60 16.03 17.71
CA PHE A 36 -3.04 16.64 18.91
C PHE A 36 -3.66 16.00 20.13
N PHE A 37 -2.84 15.75 21.15
CA PHE A 37 -3.25 15.27 22.45
C PHE A 37 -2.85 16.32 23.49
N ASP A 38 -3.84 16.88 24.20
CA ASP A 38 -3.65 17.86 25.25
C ASP A 38 -4.30 17.35 26.53
N ASP A 39 -3.50 16.91 27.47
CA ASP A 39 -3.92 16.36 28.77
C ASP A 39 -5.03 15.29 28.68
N VAL A 40 -4.95 14.42 27.66
CA VAL A 40 -5.94 13.35 27.46
C VAL A 40 -5.86 12.33 28.59
N LEU A 41 -6.93 12.17 29.34
CA LEU A 41 -7.06 11.17 30.39
C LEU A 41 -7.65 9.87 29.81
N LEU A 42 -6.92 8.78 29.96
CA LEU A 42 -7.34 7.48 29.48
C LEU A 42 -7.66 6.54 30.67
N PRO A 43 -8.74 5.75 30.57
CA PRO A 43 -9.02 4.72 31.56
C PRO A 43 -8.00 3.57 31.43
N GLU A 44 -7.85 2.79 32.49
CA GLU A 44 -6.87 1.69 32.55
C GLU A 44 -7.05 0.67 31.40
N TRP A 45 -8.28 0.38 31.00
CA TRP A 45 -8.58 -0.54 29.90
C TRP A 45 -8.13 -0.05 28.53
N ALA A 46 -7.80 1.23 28.37
CA ALA A 46 -7.32 1.77 27.10
C ALA A 46 -5.90 1.29 26.74
N MET A 47 -5.14 0.78 27.72
CA MET A 47 -3.84 0.22 27.45
C MET A 47 -3.95 -1.14 26.75
N VAL A 48 -3.28 -1.29 25.61
CA VAL A 48 -3.26 -2.54 24.85
C VAL A 48 -2.19 -3.47 25.39
N GLY A 49 -2.62 -4.63 25.92
CA GLY A 49 -1.74 -5.66 26.44
C GLY A 49 -1.02 -5.25 27.72
N THR A 50 0.28 -5.50 27.80
CA THR A 50 1.09 -5.29 29.01
C THR A 50 1.96 -4.05 28.85
N ARG A 51 2.07 -3.25 29.91
CA ARG A 51 2.94 -2.08 29.98
C ARG A 51 4.38 -2.41 29.55
N GLY A 52 4.93 -1.60 28.68
CA GLY A 52 6.30 -1.74 28.18
C GLY A 52 6.46 -2.71 26.99
N GLN A 53 5.38 -3.33 26.51
CA GLN A 53 5.40 -4.27 25.38
C GLN A 53 4.99 -3.63 24.03
N GLY A 54 4.77 -2.32 24.00
CA GLY A 54 4.25 -1.61 22.81
C GLY A 54 5.14 -1.75 21.58
N TRP A 55 6.46 -1.83 21.73
CA TRP A 55 7.34 -2.06 20.58
C TRP A 55 7.15 -3.45 19.97
N ALA A 56 7.08 -4.49 20.80
CA ALA A 56 6.85 -5.85 20.32
C ALA A 56 5.47 -5.98 19.64
N GLN A 57 4.44 -5.32 20.17
CA GLN A 57 3.11 -5.27 19.57
C GLN A 57 3.12 -4.59 18.20
N ALA A 58 3.70 -3.38 18.10
CA ALA A 58 3.78 -2.64 16.86
C ALA A 58 4.58 -3.39 15.77
N THR A 59 5.68 -4.04 16.14
CA THR A 59 6.50 -4.79 15.17
C THR A 59 5.84 -6.09 14.72
N ALA A 60 5.03 -6.73 15.55
CA ALA A 60 4.29 -7.94 15.16
C ALA A 60 3.25 -7.67 14.06
N GLU A 61 2.65 -6.48 14.03
CA GLU A 61 1.70 -6.08 13.00
C GLU A 61 2.37 -5.77 11.66
N LEU A 62 3.60 -5.25 11.69
CA LEU A 62 4.30 -4.80 10.49
C LEU A 62 4.55 -5.90 9.46
N ALA A 63 4.76 -7.13 9.89
CA ALA A 63 4.96 -8.24 8.96
C ALA A 63 3.68 -8.56 8.16
N LEU A 64 2.51 -8.48 8.81
CA LEU A 64 1.21 -8.64 8.17
C LEU A 64 0.90 -7.49 7.21
N GLU A 65 1.06 -6.27 7.68
CA GLU A 65 0.82 -5.05 6.89
C GLU A 65 1.73 -4.98 5.66
N ARG A 66 3.03 -5.30 5.80
CA ARG A 66 4.01 -5.15 4.72
C ARG A 66 3.88 -6.19 3.62
N SER A 67 3.26 -7.33 3.88
CA SER A 67 3.14 -8.43 2.92
C SER A 67 1.76 -8.62 2.33
N GLY A 68 0.80 -7.79 2.72
CA GLY A 68 -0.59 -7.87 2.24
C GLY A 68 -0.75 -7.50 0.76
N PRO A 69 -1.87 -7.90 0.14
CA PRO A 69 -2.15 -7.64 -1.27
C PRO A 69 -2.27 -6.15 -1.60
N GLU A 70 -2.59 -5.31 -0.65
CA GLU A 70 -2.64 -3.85 -0.79
C GLU A 70 -1.30 -3.23 -1.18
N ARG A 71 -0.20 -3.97 -1.01
CA ARG A 71 1.15 -3.51 -1.37
C ARG A 71 1.49 -3.68 -2.85
N TYR A 72 0.62 -4.34 -3.64
CA TYR A 72 0.85 -4.54 -5.07
C TYR A 72 -0.43 -4.61 -5.92
N LEU A 73 -1.61 -4.43 -5.32
CA LEU A 73 -2.89 -4.45 -6.03
C LEU A 73 -3.63 -3.11 -6.04
N SER A 74 -3.13 -2.06 -5.37
CA SER A 74 -3.81 -0.75 -5.31
C SER A 74 -3.95 -0.11 -6.70
N SER A 75 -2.96 -0.32 -7.57
CA SER A 75 -2.96 0.16 -8.95
C SER A 75 -3.44 -0.87 -9.99
N HIS A 76 -3.87 -2.06 -9.57
CA HIS A 76 -4.29 -3.16 -10.46
C HIS A 76 -5.41 -2.77 -11.44
N VAL A 77 -6.27 -1.84 -11.05
CA VAL A 77 -7.33 -1.29 -11.91
C VAL A 77 -6.77 -0.69 -13.22
N LEU A 78 -5.57 -0.10 -13.19
CA LEU A 78 -4.92 0.42 -14.39
C LEU A 78 -4.46 -0.71 -15.32
N MET A 79 -3.96 -1.81 -14.77
CA MET A 79 -3.56 -2.98 -15.55
C MET A 79 -4.78 -3.61 -16.25
N THR A 80 -5.90 -3.73 -15.55
CA THR A 80 -7.16 -4.21 -16.13
C THR A 80 -7.63 -3.30 -17.26
N ALA A 81 -7.62 -1.99 -17.05
CA ALA A 81 -8.01 -1.01 -18.05
C ALA A 81 -7.07 -1.04 -19.29
N LEU A 82 -5.78 -1.29 -19.10
CA LEU A 82 -4.83 -1.47 -20.21
C LEU A 82 -5.17 -2.72 -21.03
N ILE A 83 -5.45 -3.85 -20.37
CA ILE A 83 -5.82 -5.10 -21.03
C ILE A 83 -7.11 -4.91 -21.85
N ASP A 84 -8.12 -4.29 -21.27
CA ASP A 84 -9.39 -4.04 -21.93
C ASP A 84 -9.21 -3.10 -23.14
N ALA A 85 -8.42 -2.05 -23.01
CA ALA A 85 -8.13 -1.11 -24.11
C ALA A 85 -7.30 -1.77 -25.22
N ALA A 86 -6.41 -2.69 -24.89
CA ALA A 86 -5.57 -3.40 -25.83
C ALA A 86 -6.34 -4.41 -26.71
N GLY A 87 -7.44 -4.95 -26.18
CA GLY A 87 -8.27 -5.93 -26.90
C GLY A 87 -7.63 -7.30 -27.08
N PRO A 88 -8.25 -8.16 -27.90
CA PRO A 88 -7.84 -9.58 -28.01
C PRO A 88 -6.55 -9.83 -28.81
N ASP A 89 -6.14 -8.89 -29.66
CA ASP A 89 -4.93 -9.02 -30.50
C ASP A 89 -4.09 -7.73 -30.42
N PRO A 90 -3.46 -7.43 -29.28
CA PRO A 90 -2.69 -6.22 -29.08
C PRO A 90 -1.41 -6.19 -29.90
N GLU A 91 -0.94 -5.01 -30.22
CA GLU A 91 0.38 -4.80 -30.83
C GLU A 91 1.49 -5.45 -30.00
N PRO A 92 2.59 -5.91 -30.63
CA PRO A 92 3.67 -6.63 -29.92
C PRO A 92 4.22 -5.91 -28.69
N GLN A 93 4.33 -4.58 -28.74
CA GLN A 93 4.85 -3.78 -27.62
C GLN A 93 3.89 -3.80 -26.43
N ILE A 94 2.57 -3.67 -26.69
CA ILE A 94 1.54 -3.69 -25.66
C ILE A 94 1.47 -5.09 -25.05
N LYS A 95 1.50 -6.12 -25.88
CA LYS A 95 1.52 -7.52 -25.46
C LYS A 95 2.74 -7.83 -24.58
N GLY A 96 3.91 -7.30 -24.97
CA GLY A 96 5.15 -7.41 -24.19
C GLY A 96 5.00 -6.78 -22.81
N LEU A 97 4.52 -5.54 -22.74
CA LEU A 97 4.31 -4.86 -21.46
C LEU A 97 3.31 -5.58 -20.56
N ILE A 98 2.16 -6.01 -21.10
CA ILE A 98 1.17 -6.78 -20.33
C ILE A 98 1.81 -8.08 -19.78
N GLY A 99 2.63 -8.76 -20.58
CA GLY A 99 3.35 -9.96 -20.15
C GLY A 99 4.32 -9.68 -19.00
N GLU A 100 5.12 -8.62 -19.10
CA GLU A 100 6.05 -8.20 -18.06
C GLU A 100 5.32 -7.85 -16.76
N LEU A 101 4.31 -6.99 -16.84
CA LEU A 101 3.49 -6.59 -15.69
C LEU A 101 2.83 -7.80 -15.00
N THR A 102 2.33 -8.74 -15.80
CA THR A 102 1.73 -9.98 -15.28
C THR A 102 2.76 -10.84 -14.56
N ALA A 103 3.96 -10.98 -15.09
CA ALA A 103 5.02 -11.75 -14.46
C ALA A 103 5.49 -11.13 -13.14
N GLU A 104 5.64 -9.81 -13.08
CA GLU A 104 5.99 -9.08 -11.87
C GLU A 104 4.90 -9.23 -10.80
N LEU A 105 3.64 -9.00 -11.17
CA LEU A 105 2.50 -9.14 -10.27
C LEU A 105 2.36 -10.58 -9.74
N TRP A 106 2.56 -11.57 -10.59
CA TRP A 106 2.55 -12.97 -10.18
C TRP A 106 3.67 -13.29 -9.19
N THR A 107 4.86 -12.74 -9.40
CA THR A 107 6.00 -12.89 -8.49
C THR A 107 5.69 -12.29 -7.14
N LEU A 108 5.20 -11.04 -7.08
CA LEU A 108 4.80 -10.37 -5.86
C LEU A 108 3.73 -11.16 -5.10
N ARG A 109 2.74 -11.68 -5.81
CA ARG A 109 1.71 -12.54 -5.22
C ARG A 109 2.30 -13.80 -4.59
N GLN A 110 3.25 -14.48 -5.24
CA GLN A 110 3.89 -15.67 -4.67
C GLN A 110 4.73 -15.32 -3.43
N MET A 111 5.44 -14.21 -3.44
CA MET A 111 6.20 -13.73 -2.29
C MET A 111 5.26 -13.42 -1.12
N SER A 112 4.16 -12.71 -1.34
CA SER A 112 3.13 -12.41 -0.34
C SER A 112 2.54 -13.69 0.26
N LEU A 113 2.15 -14.66 -0.56
CA LEU A 113 1.63 -15.95 -0.10
C LEU A 113 2.66 -16.75 0.71
N SER A 114 3.93 -16.74 0.28
CA SER A 114 5.01 -17.39 1.03
C SER A 114 5.22 -16.75 2.40
N THR A 115 5.18 -15.42 2.47
CA THR A 115 5.27 -14.68 3.73
C THR A 115 4.09 -15.02 4.65
N ALA A 116 2.86 -15.04 4.11
CA ALA A 116 1.67 -15.42 4.87
C ALA A 116 1.75 -16.88 5.41
N ALA A 117 2.30 -17.81 4.62
CA ALA A 117 2.51 -19.18 5.06
C ALA A 117 3.51 -19.27 6.24
N LYS A 118 4.61 -18.51 6.21
CA LYS A 118 5.57 -18.43 7.31
C LYS A 118 4.93 -17.84 8.58
N LEU A 119 4.17 -16.75 8.45
CA LEU A 119 3.41 -16.17 9.57
C LEU A 119 2.44 -17.19 10.18
N ALA A 120 1.71 -17.95 9.34
CA ALA A 120 0.81 -19.00 9.81
C ALA A 120 1.55 -20.16 10.51
N ALA A 121 2.81 -20.40 10.17
CA ALA A 121 3.67 -21.37 10.83
C ALA A 121 4.29 -20.83 12.13
N GLY A 122 4.04 -19.58 12.51
CA GLY A 122 4.61 -18.94 13.71
C GLY A 122 6.06 -18.49 13.53
N GLU A 123 6.54 -18.37 12.29
CA GLU A 123 7.85 -17.81 11.96
C GLU A 123 7.81 -16.27 11.96
N ASP A 124 8.98 -15.63 12.00
CA ASP A 124 9.14 -14.17 11.90
C ASP A 124 9.72 -13.77 10.53
N PRO A 125 8.89 -13.60 9.47
CA PRO A 125 9.34 -13.27 8.13
C PRO A 125 9.46 -11.76 7.89
N MET A 126 10.04 -10.99 8.83
CA MET A 126 10.16 -9.54 8.72
C MET A 126 10.94 -9.06 7.50
N VAL A 127 11.97 -9.80 7.11
CA VAL A 127 12.78 -9.48 5.91
C VAL A 127 11.97 -9.71 4.64
N GLU A 128 11.32 -10.87 4.53
CA GLU A 128 10.49 -11.24 3.38
C GLU A 128 9.31 -10.28 3.22
N ALA A 129 8.64 -9.93 4.33
CA ALA A 129 7.56 -8.94 4.33
C ALA A 129 8.04 -7.56 3.84
N SER A 130 9.24 -7.14 4.28
CA SER A 130 9.84 -5.88 3.83
C SER A 130 10.19 -5.92 2.34
N MET A 131 10.63 -7.06 1.81
CA MET A 131 10.88 -7.23 0.37
C MET A 131 9.59 -7.14 -0.43
N VAL A 132 8.48 -7.75 0.04
CA VAL A 132 7.17 -7.63 -0.62
C VAL A 132 6.73 -6.16 -0.68
N LYS A 133 6.86 -5.41 0.43
CA LYS A 133 6.53 -3.99 0.46
C LYS A 133 7.38 -3.19 -0.53
N ASP A 134 8.69 -3.34 -0.51
CA ASP A 134 9.61 -2.54 -1.33
C ASP A 134 9.41 -2.81 -2.83
N MET A 135 9.35 -4.07 -3.21
CA MET A 135 9.12 -4.46 -4.60
C MET A 135 7.70 -4.11 -5.06
N GLY A 136 6.69 -4.28 -4.20
CA GLY A 136 5.32 -3.88 -4.49
C GLY A 136 5.17 -2.39 -4.71
N ASN A 137 5.75 -1.57 -3.83
CA ASN A 137 5.77 -0.11 -4.00
C ASN A 137 6.44 0.29 -5.33
N SER A 138 7.58 -0.33 -5.66
CA SER A 138 8.29 -0.07 -6.92
C SER A 138 7.44 -0.43 -8.13
N PHE A 139 6.75 -1.57 -8.08
CA PHE A 139 5.81 -2.00 -9.12
C PHE A 139 4.67 -0.98 -9.28
N GLU A 140 3.97 -0.63 -8.20
CA GLU A 140 2.83 0.29 -8.25
C GLU A 140 3.21 1.70 -8.69
N GLN A 141 4.37 2.21 -8.26
CA GLN A 141 4.86 3.52 -8.71
C GLN A 141 5.28 3.51 -10.18
N SER A 142 5.85 2.42 -10.68
CA SER A 142 6.28 2.32 -12.09
C SER A 142 5.15 2.06 -13.06
N LEU A 143 4.08 1.39 -12.63
CA LEU A 143 2.98 0.95 -13.49
C LEU A 143 2.34 2.11 -14.29
N PRO A 144 1.91 3.23 -13.69
CA PRO A 144 1.31 4.32 -14.45
C PRO A 144 2.31 4.98 -15.41
N GLN A 145 3.60 5.03 -15.08
CA GLN A 145 4.64 5.56 -15.96
C GLN A 145 4.87 4.66 -17.19
N ARG A 146 4.86 3.34 -16.99
CA ARG A 146 5.01 2.34 -18.08
C ARG A 146 3.81 2.36 -19.01
N VAL A 147 2.59 2.50 -18.46
CA VAL A 147 1.36 2.62 -19.24
C VAL A 147 1.31 3.95 -19.99
N GLN A 148 1.80 5.05 -19.40
CA GLN A 148 1.85 6.37 -20.06
C GLN A 148 2.56 6.32 -21.41
N ALA A 149 3.64 5.54 -21.50
CA ALA A 149 4.39 5.39 -22.74
C ALA A 149 3.57 4.81 -23.90
N LEU A 150 2.43 4.17 -23.60
CA LEU A 150 1.55 3.52 -24.58
C LEU A 150 0.18 4.21 -24.77
N VAL A 151 -0.18 5.17 -23.91
CA VAL A 151 -1.52 5.82 -23.97
C VAL A 151 -1.75 6.57 -25.28
N ASP A 152 -0.68 7.09 -25.90
CA ASP A 152 -0.78 7.80 -27.18
C ASP A 152 -0.73 6.86 -28.41
N CYS A 153 -0.62 5.56 -28.21
CA CYS A 153 -0.69 4.58 -29.28
C CYS A 153 -2.12 4.52 -29.84
N PRO A 154 -2.34 4.56 -31.17
CA PRO A 154 -3.68 4.52 -31.75
C PRO A 154 -4.50 3.30 -31.32
N SER A 155 -3.84 2.18 -31.07
CA SER A 155 -4.45 0.90 -30.66
C SER A 155 -4.89 0.85 -29.18
N THR A 156 -4.40 1.79 -28.34
CA THR A 156 -4.79 1.89 -26.92
C THR A 156 -5.50 3.19 -26.58
N ARG A 157 -5.89 3.97 -27.61
CA ARG A 157 -6.55 5.25 -27.39
C ARG A 157 -7.90 5.06 -26.72
N ASN A 158 -7.92 5.28 -25.41
CA ASN A 158 -9.08 5.14 -24.53
C ASN A 158 -9.05 6.26 -23.48
N ASP A 159 -10.09 7.08 -23.46
CA ASP A 159 -10.17 8.24 -22.56
C ASP A 159 -10.23 7.82 -21.09
N ASP A 160 -10.85 6.68 -20.79
CA ASP A 160 -10.92 6.15 -19.43
C ASP A 160 -9.55 5.65 -18.96
N LEU A 161 -8.80 4.93 -19.82
CA LEU A 161 -7.43 4.52 -19.53
C LEU A 161 -6.54 5.74 -19.27
N ALA A 162 -6.62 6.76 -20.12
CA ALA A 162 -5.83 7.98 -19.97
C ALA A 162 -6.19 8.76 -18.70
N ARG A 163 -7.46 8.81 -18.32
CA ARG A 163 -7.95 9.44 -17.10
C ARG A 163 -7.43 8.69 -15.86
N LEU A 164 -7.57 7.37 -15.86
CA LEU A 164 -7.12 6.52 -14.74
C LEU A 164 -5.60 6.57 -14.57
N MET A 165 -4.86 6.48 -15.67
CA MET A 165 -3.40 6.61 -15.68
C MET A 165 -2.95 7.95 -15.05
N ARG A 166 -3.56 9.08 -15.42
CA ARG A 166 -3.23 10.39 -14.85
C ARG A 166 -3.54 10.46 -13.35
N ALA A 167 -4.67 9.91 -12.92
CA ALA A 167 -5.01 9.86 -11.49
C ALA A 167 -3.99 9.05 -10.70
N LEU A 168 -3.58 7.89 -11.21
CA LEU A 168 -2.59 7.04 -10.53
C LEU A 168 -1.17 7.62 -10.58
N LEU A 169 -0.80 8.39 -11.61
CA LEU A 169 0.48 9.13 -11.61
C LEU A 169 0.56 10.13 -10.45
N ILE A 170 -0.55 10.79 -10.14
CA ILE A 170 -0.61 11.73 -9.00
C ILE A 170 -0.57 10.97 -7.67
N ALA A 171 -1.24 9.83 -7.59
CA ALA A 171 -1.28 9.00 -6.38
C ALA A 171 -0.01 8.17 -6.15
N ALA A 172 0.77 7.87 -7.19
CA ALA A 172 1.91 6.94 -7.14
C ALA A 172 2.94 7.24 -6.01
N PRO A 173 3.30 8.50 -5.69
CA PRO A 173 4.20 8.77 -4.57
C PRO A 173 3.69 8.26 -3.22
N SER A 174 2.37 8.18 -3.02
CA SER A 174 1.77 7.72 -1.75
C SER A 174 1.87 6.21 -1.54
N PHE A 175 2.10 5.41 -2.59
CA PHE A 175 2.23 3.96 -2.47
C PHE A 175 3.45 3.48 -1.68
N SER A 176 4.40 4.38 -1.38
CA SER A 176 5.58 4.07 -0.55
C SER A 176 5.38 4.30 0.96
N LEU A 177 4.24 4.84 1.35
CA LEU A 177 3.92 5.18 2.74
C LEU A 177 3.54 3.95 3.59
#